data_4d2f7d867e7dfc8729b88890683e12f0
#
_entry.id   4d2f7d867e7dfc8729b88890683e12f0
#
_cell.length_a   1.000
_cell.length_b   1.000
_cell.length_c   1.000
_cell.angle_alpha   90.00
_cell.angle_beta   90.00
_cell.angle_gamma   90.00
#
_symmetry.space_group_name_H-M   'P 1'
#
loop_
_entity.id
_entity.type
_entity.pdbx_description
1 polymer ?
#
loop_
_entity_poly.entity_id
_entity_poly.type
_entity_poly.pdbx_seq_one_letter_code
_entity_poly.pdbx_strand_id
1 'polypeptide(L)'
;MFRRDRDSGAVAIETALVTGLLLLIVLGAFEYGMGFRSWFGLTAASREGARVGASVGPADGADCAILEAAAAALASTSENEVVRIKIFEHDAASGTDGAFTSYRPFVDAVDDPLLQRCETWFLEPSTPWTETSRDNTGDDRDWLGVEVVYSHAWITGFLWWNGTVQWTNRSVMRLEPVSYGQVPSP
;
A
#
# COMPACT_ATOMS: atom_id res chain seq x y z
N MET A 1 42.49 -45.55 26.89
CA MET A 1 41.73 -45.41 25.65
C MET A 1 40.45 -44.64 25.92
N PHE A 2 40.53 -43.37 26.41
CA PHE A 2 39.39 -42.49 26.75
C PHE A 2 39.74 -41.02 26.44
N ARG A 3 40.00 -40.70 25.15
CA ARG A 3 40.26 -39.34 24.73
C ARG A 3 39.23 -38.80 23.71
N ARG A 4 38.19 -39.65 23.40
CA ARG A 4 37.23 -39.35 22.33
C ARG A 4 36.01 -38.50 22.77
N ASP A 5 35.70 -38.47 24.07
CA ASP A 5 34.48 -37.84 24.57
C ASP A 5 34.57 -36.30 24.79
N ARG A 6 35.79 -35.78 24.96
CA ARG A 6 36.00 -34.33 25.14
C ARG A 6 35.86 -33.53 23.83
N ASP A 7 36.32 -34.14 22.74
CA ASP A 7 36.26 -33.47 21.41
C ASP A 7 34.84 -33.46 20.88
N SER A 8 34.02 -34.47 21.14
CA SER A 8 32.61 -34.52 20.75
C SER A 8 31.75 -33.46 21.47
N GLY A 9 32.05 -33.17 22.72
CA GLY A 9 31.38 -32.09 23.47
C GLY A 9 31.69 -30.69 22.92
N ALA A 10 32.95 -30.43 22.55
CA ALA A 10 33.36 -29.16 21.96
C ALA A 10 32.68 -28.93 20.61
N VAL A 11 32.65 -29.96 19.76
CA VAL A 11 31.96 -29.89 18.44
C VAL A 11 30.46 -29.67 18.60
N ALA A 12 29.82 -30.28 19.60
CA ALA A 12 28.40 -30.08 19.86
C ALA A 12 28.08 -28.60 20.25
N ILE A 13 28.92 -28.00 21.09
CA ILE A 13 28.77 -26.59 21.48
C ILE A 13 28.99 -25.68 20.28
N GLU A 14 30.03 -25.90 19.49
CA GLU A 14 30.33 -25.14 18.27
C GLU A 14 29.16 -25.23 17.28
N THR A 15 28.66 -26.45 17.04
CA THR A 15 27.51 -26.64 16.13
C THR A 15 26.26 -25.94 16.66
N ALA A 16 25.99 -25.96 17.96
CA ALA A 16 24.83 -25.26 18.54
C ALA A 16 24.94 -23.75 18.36
N LEU A 17 26.10 -23.14 18.54
CA LEU A 17 26.33 -21.71 18.35
C LEU A 17 26.19 -21.32 16.88
N VAL A 18 26.79 -22.06 15.95
CA VAL A 18 26.70 -21.82 14.52
C VAL A 18 25.28 -21.98 14.02
N THR A 19 24.57 -23.04 14.46
CA THR A 19 23.18 -23.27 14.10
C THR A 19 22.27 -22.15 14.57
N GLY A 20 22.46 -21.66 15.79
CA GLY A 20 21.72 -20.52 16.34
C GLY A 20 21.88 -19.26 15.48
N LEU A 21 23.13 -18.97 15.09
CA LEU A 21 23.44 -17.83 14.21
C LEU A 21 22.83 -18.00 12.81
N LEU A 22 22.91 -19.19 12.23
CA LEU A 22 22.34 -19.48 10.92
C LEU A 22 20.80 -19.34 10.94
N LEU A 23 20.13 -19.86 11.98
CA LEU A 23 18.69 -19.71 12.14
C LEU A 23 18.29 -18.25 12.24
N LEU A 24 19.03 -17.43 12.98
CA LEU A 24 18.77 -16.00 13.09
C LEU A 24 18.87 -15.31 11.71
N ILE A 25 19.88 -15.63 10.90
CA ILE A 25 20.05 -15.08 9.55
C ILE A 25 18.89 -15.53 8.65
N VAL A 26 18.52 -16.79 8.68
CA VAL A 26 17.43 -17.34 7.84
C VAL A 26 16.09 -16.70 8.20
N LEU A 27 15.77 -16.63 9.50
CA LEU A 27 14.52 -16.00 9.96
C LEU A 27 14.51 -14.49 9.62
N GLY A 28 15.63 -13.80 9.81
CA GLY A 28 15.75 -12.39 9.41
C GLY A 28 15.56 -12.18 7.91
N ALA A 29 16.19 -13.01 7.07
CA ALA A 29 16.03 -12.95 5.63
C ALA A 29 14.57 -13.21 5.20
N PHE A 30 13.89 -14.15 5.86
CA PHE A 30 12.48 -14.43 5.64
C PHE A 30 11.59 -13.23 6.00
N GLU A 31 11.77 -12.65 7.19
CA GLU A 31 11.01 -11.47 7.65
C GLU A 31 11.18 -10.28 6.71
N TYR A 32 12.43 -9.94 6.36
CA TYR A 32 12.69 -8.84 5.42
C TYR A 32 12.12 -9.14 4.03
N GLY A 33 12.18 -10.38 3.57
CA GLY A 33 11.59 -10.79 2.30
C GLY A 33 10.08 -10.52 2.24
N MET A 34 9.36 -10.86 3.32
CA MET A 34 7.94 -10.57 3.45
C MET A 34 7.67 -9.07 3.56
N GLY A 35 8.49 -8.34 4.30
CA GLY A 35 8.42 -6.88 4.37
C GLY A 35 8.61 -6.21 3.00
N PHE A 36 9.60 -6.62 2.22
CA PHE A 36 9.80 -6.12 0.86
C PHE A 36 8.61 -6.41 -0.05
N ARG A 37 8.03 -7.61 0.03
CA ARG A 37 6.82 -7.94 -0.73
C ARG A 37 5.69 -6.96 -0.43
N SER A 38 5.42 -6.70 0.85
CA SER A 38 4.40 -5.74 1.29
C SER A 38 4.71 -4.33 0.81
N TRP A 39 5.98 -3.90 0.88
CA TRP A 39 6.42 -2.60 0.39
C TRP A 39 6.23 -2.43 -1.12
N PHE A 40 6.52 -3.46 -1.92
CA PHE A 40 6.28 -3.42 -3.37
C PHE A 40 4.79 -3.37 -3.69
N GLY A 41 3.95 -4.13 -2.98
CA GLY A 41 2.50 -4.06 -3.10
C GLY A 41 1.96 -2.66 -2.81
N LEU A 42 2.41 -2.05 -1.71
CA LEU A 42 2.07 -0.69 -1.32
C LEU A 42 2.47 0.35 -2.39
N THR A 43 3.68 0.20 -2.95
CA THR A 43 4.16 1.08 -4.02
C THR A 43 3.36 0.90 -5.31
N ALA A 44 2.98 -0.33 -5.65
CA ALA A 44 2.13 -0.61 -6.79
C ALA A 44 0.74 -0.01 -6.62
N ALA A 45 0.15 -0.14 -5.42
CA ALA A 45 -1.18 0.37 -5.10
C ALA A 45 -1.27 1.89 -5.24
N SER A 46 -0.33 2.64 -4.67
CA SER A 46 -0.34 4.09 -4.79
C SER A 46 -0.18 4.56 -6.25
N ARG A 47 0.66 3.87 -7.04
CA ARG A 47 0.87 4.19 -8.45
C ARG A 47 -0.34 3.84 -9.31
N GLU A 48 -0.93 2.67 -9.10
CA GLU A 48 -2.09 2.22 -9.87
C GLU A 48 -3.32 3.07 -9.55
N GLY A 49 -3.56 3.38 -8.26
CA GLY A 49 -4.60 4.32 -7.86
C GLY A 49 -4.43 5.70 -8.50
N ALA A 50 -3.22 6.26 -8.47
CA ALA A 50 -2.95 7.55 -9.11
C ALA A 50 -3.10 7.50 -10.63
N ARG A 51 -2.70 6.38 -11.28
CA ARG A 51 -2.84 6.19 -12.73
C ARG A 51 -4.31 6.15 -13.14
N VAL A 52 -5.11 5.36 -12.42
CA VAL A 52 -6.56 5.29 -12.67
C VAL A 52 -7.19 6.65 -12.40
N GLY A 53 -6.87 7.30 -11.27
CA GLY A 53 -7.37 8.62 -10.94
C GLY A 53 -7.05 9.68 -12.02
N ALA A 54 -5.83 9.64 -12.56
CA ALA A 54 -5.44 10.54 -13.65
C ALA A 54 -6.27 10.31 -14.92
N SER A 55 -6.65 9.08 -15.21
CA SER A 55 -7.41 8.74 -16.42
C SER A 55 -8.91 8.97 -16.29
N VAL A 56 -9.49 8.77 -15.10
CA VAL A 56 -10.93 8.98 -14.87
C VAL A 56 -11.27 10.44 -14.57
N GLY A 57 -10.33 11.20 -14.01
CA GLY A 57 -10.46 12.64 -13.76
C GLY A 57 -11.64 13.01 -12.87
N PRO A 58 -12.51 13.97 -13.32
CA PRO A 58 -13.69 14.43 -12.59
C PRO A 58 -14.95 13.57 -12.79
N ALA A 59 -14.83 12.38 -13.36
CA ALA A 59 -15.99 11.53 -13.63
C ALA A 59 -16.67 11.10 -12.33
N ASP A 60 -17.98 10.98 -12.34
CA ASP A 60 -18.74 10.41 -11.23
C ASP A 60 -18.29 8.96 -10.95
N GLY A 61 -18.02 8.66 -9.68
CA GLY A 61 -17.45 7.37 -9.27
C GLY A 61 -15.94 7.24 -9.47
N ALA A 62 -15.22 8.34 -9.75
CA ALA A 62 -13.77 8.32 -9.92
C ALA A 62 -13.03 7.85 -8.66
N ASP A 63 -13.47 8.29 -7.48
CA ASP A 63 -12.87 7.84 -6.20
C ASP A 63 -13.04 6.34 -6.01
N CYS A 64 -14.18 5.82 -6.40
CA CYS A 64 -14.45 4.38 -6.38
C CYS A 64 -13.47 3.60 -7.25
N ALA A 65 -13.27 4.03 -8.49
CA ALA A 65 -12.33 3.41 -9.42
C ALA A 65 -10.89 3.45 -8.89
N ILE A 66 -10.49 4.55 -8.23
CA ILE A 66 -9.18 4.68 -7.58
C ILE A 66 -9.01 3.67 -6.44
N LEU A 67 -10.01 3.56 -5.56
CA LEU A 67 -9.98 2.64 -4.42
C LEU A 67 -9.91 1.18 -4.90
N GLU A 68 -10.72 0.80 -5.88
CA GLU A 68 -10.71 -0.54 -6.47
C GLU A 68 -9.37 -0.88 -7.11
N ALA A 69 -8.78 0.05 -7.85
CA ALA A 69 -7.49 -0.14 -8.49
C ALA A 69 -6.36 -0.29 -7.47
N ALA A 70 -6.35 0.53 -6.42
CA ALA A 70 -5.37 0.44 -5.34
C ALA A 70 -5.53 -0.86 -4.55
N ALA A 71 -6.77 -1.27 -4.23
CA ALA A 71 -7.05 -2.52 -3.53
C ALA A 71 -6.64 -3.74 -4.36
N ALA A 72 -6.94 -3.75 -5.66
CA ALA A 72 -6.54 -4.83 -6.56
C ALA A 72 -5.01 -5.00 -6.63
N ALA A 73 -4.26 -3.91 -6.61
CA ALA A 73 -2.79 -3.95 -6.57
C ALA A 73 -2.24 -4.50 -5.23
N LEU A 74 -3.02 -4.38 -4.15
CA LEU A 74 -2.70 -4.93 -2.82
C LEU A 74 -3.16 -6.38 -2.64
N ALA A 75 -3.89 -6.98 -3.57
CA ALA A 75 -4.46 -8.32 -3.44
C ALA A 75 -3.42 -9.43 -3.20
N SER A 76 -2.15 -9.18 -3.47
CA SER A 76 -1.04 -10.08 -3.10
C SER A 76 -0.58 -9.94 -1.65
N THR A 77 -1.03 -8.90 -0.95
CA THR A 77 -0.86 -8.63 0.48
C THR A 77 -2.21 -8.76 1.16
N SER A 78 -2.25 -8.95 2.47
CA SER A 78 -3.52 -9.05 3.19
C SER A 78 -4.22 -7.68 3.18
N GLU A 79 -5.44 -7.60 2.63
CA GLU A 79 -6.23 -6.37 2.57
C GLU A 79 -6.56 -5.81 3.97
N ASN A 80 -6.54 -6.67 5.00
CA ASN A 80 -6.75 -6.31 6.39
C ASN A 80 -5.69 -5.39 6.97
N GLU A 81 -4.59 -5.21 6.25
CA GLU A 81 -3.47 -4.38 6.67
C GLU A 81 -3.52 -2.96 6.10
N VAL A 82 -4.48 -2.66 5.21
CA VAL A 82 -4.70 -1.28 4.73
C VAL A 82 -5.35 -0.46 5.82
N VAL A 83 -4.68 0.60 6.25
CA VAL A 83 -5.18 1.51 7.28
C VAL A 83 -6.07 2.58 6.66
N ARG A 84 -5.63 3.17 5.54
CA ARG A 84 -6.41 4.16 4.80
C ARG A 84 -5.82 4.39 3.40
N ILE A 85 -6.67 4.93 2.52
CA ILE A 85 -6.28 5.52 1.23
C ILE A 85 -6.74 6.98 1.24
N LYS A 86 -5.82 7.90 0.92
CA LYS A 86 -6.06 9.33 0.82
C LYS A 86 -5.88 9.76 -0.63
N ILE A 87 -6.90 10.40 -1.18
CA ILE A 87 -6.88 11.03 -2.51
C ILE A 87 -6.77 12.53 -2.29
N PHE A 88 -5.78 13.19 -2.88
CA PHE A 88 -5.49 14.59 -2.59
C PHE A 88 -5.10 15.36 -3.85
N GLU A 89 -5.38 16.65 -3.81
CA GLU A 89 -4.86 17.61 -4.74
C GLU A 89 -3.39 17.90 -4.44
N HIS A 90 -2.56 17.97 -5.45
CA HIS A 90 -1.16 18.33 -5.32
C HIS A 90 -0.82 19.55 -6.16
N ASP A 91 -0.29 20.59 -5.53
CA ASP A 91 0.25 21.74 -6.25
C ASP A 91 1.72 21.46 -6.62
N ALA A 92 1.95 21.17 -7.88
CA ALA A 92 3.28 20.88 -8.39
C ALA A 92 4.23 22.10 -8.37
N ALA A 93 3.70 23.33 -8.31
CA ALA A 93 4.52 24.53 -8.28
C ALA A 93 5.07 24.80 -6.87
N SER A 94 4.25 24.61 -5.85
CA SER A 94 4.66 24.78 -4.44
C SER A 94 5.16 23.48 -3.79
N GLY A 95 4.85 22.32 -4.37
CA GLY A 95 5.14 21.01 -3.79
C GLY A 95 4.27 20.69 -2.57
N THR A 96 3.16 21.39 -2.37
CA THR A 96 2.25 21.21 -1.22
C THR A 96 0.98 20.46 -1.61
N ASP A 97 0.37 19.84 -0.62
CA ASP A 97 -0.92 19.17 -0.80
C ASP A 97 -2.06 20.13 -0.41
N GLY A 98 -3.11 20.12 -1.22
CA GLY A 98 -4.34 20.90 -1.02
C GLY A 98 -5.44 20.10 -0.32
N ALA A 99 -6.65 20.23 -0.83
CA ALA A 99 -7.82 19.50 -0.34
C ALA A 99 -7.66 17.98 -0.56
N PHE A 100 -8.29 17.19 0.29
CA PHE A 100 -8.17 15.74 0.20
C PHE A 100 -9.43 15.03 0.66
N THR A 101 -9.61 13.80 0.17
CA THR A 101 -10.62 12.84 0.63
C THR A 101 -9.90 11.61 1.17
N SER A 102 -10.32 11.10 2.31
CA SER A 102 -9.69 9.96 2.99
C SER A 102 -10.70 8.84 3.19
N TYR A 103 -10.29 7.63 2.90
CA TYR A 103 -11.10 6.43 2.96
C TYR A 103 -10.45 5.36 3.83
N ARG A 104 -11.24 4.68 4.64
CA ARG A 104 -10.84 3.55 5.46
C ARG A 104 -11.62 2.30 5.06
N PRO A 105 -11.02 1.12 5.00
CA PRO A 105 -11.78 -0.11 4.79
C PRO A 105 -12.68 -0.39 6.00
N PHE A 106 -13.84 -0.98 5.79
CA PHE A 106 -14.66 -1.54 6.86
C PHE A 106 -13.95 -2.73 7.51
N VAL A 107 -13.74 -2.68 8.81
CA VAL A 107 -12.98 -3.70 9.56
C VAL A 107 -13.69 -5.07 9.53
N ASP A 108 -15.01 -5.09 9.39
CA ASP A 108 -15.83 -6.30 9.40
C ASP A 108 -15.93 -7.02 8.04
N ALA A 109 -15.35 -6.43 6.99
CA ALA A 109 -15.37 -7.00 5.63
C ALA A 109 -14.17 -7.92 5.34
N VAL A 110 -13.48 -8.37 6.37
CA VAL A 110 -12.20 -9.09 6.34
C VAL A 110 -12.21 -10.38 5.51
N ASP A 111 -13.36 -11.00 5.32
CA ASP A 111 -13.51 -12.24 4.56
C ASP A 111 -14.33 -12.07 3.26
N ASP A 112 -14.65 -10.83 2.86
CA ASP A 112 -15.48 -10.60 1.68
C ASP A 112 -14.60 -10.31 0.45
N PRO A 113 -14.59 -11.20 -0.56
CA PRO A 113 -13.96 -10.92 -1.86
C PRO A 113 -14.54 -9.67 -2.55
N LEU A 114 -15.56 -9.04 -1.95
CA LEU A 114 -16.19 -7.81 -2.40
C LEU A 114 -15.49 -6.54 -1.90
N LEU A 115 -14.39 -6.63 -1.13
CA LEU A 115 -13.56 -5.46 -0.74
C LEU A 115 -12.99 -4.69 -1.95
N GLN A 116 -13.07 -5.26 -3.12
CA GLN A 116 -12.82 -4.57 -4.39
C GLN A 116 -13.96 -3.62 -4.80
N ARG A 117 -15.02 -3.50 -4.00
CA ARG A 117 -16.13 -2.59 -4.28
C ARG A 117 -16.05 -1.37 -3.38
N CYS A 118 -16.33 -0.23 -3.96
CA CYS A 118 -16.40 1.06 -3.30
C CYS A 118 -17.26 1.08 -2.03
N GLU A 119 -18.29 0.26 -1.99
CA GLU A 119 -19.23 0.13 -0.86
C GLU A 119 -18.58 -0.36 0.44
N THR A 120 -17.36 -0.91 0.36
CA THR A 120 -16.61 -1.41 1.52
C THR A 120 -15.67 -0.38 2.13
N TRP A 121 -15.66 0.82 1.58
CA TRP A 121 -14.83 1.93 2.07
C TRP A 121 -15.66 2.98 2.80
N PHE A 122 -15.22 3.34 3.98
CA PHE A 122 -15.83 4.38 4.80
C PHE A 122 -15.13 5.72 4.57
N LEU A 123 -15.91 6.74 4.20
CA LEU A 123 -15.41 8.11 4.06
C LEU A 123 -15.09 8.69 5.44
N GLU A 124 -13.84 9.07 5.65
CA GLU A 124 -13.44 9.79 6.87
C GLU A 124 -13.81 11.27 6.78
N PRO A 125 -14.11 11.93 7.92
CA PRO A 125 -14.23 13.37 7.95
C PRO A 125 -12.94 14.05 7.47
N SER A 126 -13.04 14.80 6.38
CA SER A 126 -11.90 15.47 5.74
C SER A 126 -12.37 16.79 5.10
N THR A 127 -11.45 17.58 4.56
CA THR A 127 -11.78 18.68 3.65
C THR A 127 -11.90 18.08 2.25
N PRO A 128 -13.09 17.68 1.80
CA PRO A 128 -13.22 16.81 0.66
C PRO A 128 -12.76 17.51 -0.62
N TRP A 129 -11.86 16.85 -1.34
CA TRP A 129 -11.57 17.16 -2.74
C TRP A 129 -12.50 16.29 -3.59
N THR A 130 -13.69 16.82 -3.84
CA THR A 130 -14.73 16.06 -4.55
C THR A 130 -14.34 15.82 -6.00
N GLU A 131 -14.84 14.73 -6.57
CA GLU A 131 -14.61 14.35 -7.96
C GLU A 131 -14.92 15.51 -8.91
N THR A 132 -16.06 16.17 -8.70
CA THR A 132 -16.54 17.30 -9.53
C THR A 132 -15.73 18.59 -9.39
N SER A 133 -14.85 18.68 -8.37
CA SER A 133 -13.97 19.85 -8.20
C SER A 133 -12.64 19.72 -8.94
N ARG A 134 -12.36 18.55 -9.52
CA ARG A 134 -11.13 18.26 -10.25
C ARG A 134 -11.18 18.86 -11.65
N ASP A 135 -10.14 19.61 -12.02
CA ASP A 135 -10.02 20.18 -13.36
C ASP A 135 -9.05 19.35 -14.23
N ASN A 136 -9.57 18.78 -15.29
CA ASN A 136 -8.80 18.07 -16.31
C ASN A 136 -8.81 18.76 -17.68
N THR A 137 -9.14 20.07 -17.70
CA THR A 137 -9.23 20.87 -18.93
C THR A 137 -8.00 21.77 -19.09
N GLY A 138 -7.69 22.12 -20.32
CA GLY A 138 -6.61 23.07 -20.63
C GLY A 138 -5.20 22.63 -20.22
N ASP A 139 -4.35 23.62 -19.99
CA ASP A 139 -2.95 23.41 -19.61
C ASP A 139 -2.71 23.46 -18.09
N ASP A 140 -3.67 23.92 -17.30
CA ASP A 140 -3.58 24.05 -15.84
C ASP A 140 -4.30 22.92 -15.10
N ARG A 141 -4.33 21.73 -15.71
CA ARG A 141 -4.95 20.54 -15.13
C ARG A 141 -4.37 20.17 -13.78
N ASP A 142 -5.24 19.73 -12.90
CA ASP A 142 -4.88 19.31 -11.55
C ASP A 142 -3.91 18.12 -11.52
N TRP A 143 -3.15 18.06 -10.45
CA TRP A 143 -2.34 16.91 -10.09
C TRP A 143 -3.05 16.13 -8.99
N LEU A 144 -3.33 14.89 -9.27
CA LEU A 144 -3.97 13.96 -8.34
C LEU A 144 -2.91 13.10 -7.66
N GLY A 145 -2.94 13.10 -6.33
CA GLY A 145 -2.13 12.23 -5.51
C GLY A 145 -2.95 11.14 -4.84
N VAL A 146 -2.38 9.94 -4.75
CA VAL A 146 -2.91 8.83 -3.96
C VAL A 146 -1.86 8.41 -2.94
N GLU A 147 -2.23 8.48 -1.67
CA GLU A 147 -1.43 8.03 -0.55
C GLU A 147 -2.08 6.80 0.07
N VAL A 148 -1.32 5.73 0.22
CA VAL A 148 -1.78 4.51 0.86
C VAL A 148 -0.99 4.31 2.15
N VAL A 149 -1.71 4.13 3.24
CA VAL A 149 -1.14 3.77 4.55
C VAL A 149 -1.46 2.31 4.84
N TYR A 150 -0.43 1.55 5.11
CA TYR A 150 -0.47 0.11 5.27
C TYR A 150 0.19 -0.28 6.60
N SER A 151 -0.42 -1.21 7.33
CA SER A 151 0.13 -1.77 8.56
C SER A 151 0.70 -3.16 8.28
N HIS A 152 2.01 -3.29 8.38
CA HIS A 152 2.70 -4.57 8.23
C HIS A 152 2.91 -5.20 9.60
N ALA A 153 2.44 -6.44 9.77
CA ALA A 153 2.70 -7.24 10.95
C ALA A 153 3.90 -8.17 10.70
N TRP A 154 4.85 -8.17 11.64
CA TRP A 154 5.96 -9.11 11.60
C TRP A 154 5.45 -10.53 11.87
N ILE A 155 5.90 -11.51 11.08
CA ILE A 155 5.34 -12.86 11.06
C ILE A 155 5.93 -13.72 12.18
N THR A 156 7.25 -13.66 12.38
CA THR A 156 7.93 -14.57 13.31
C THR A 156 7.83 -14.12 14.76
N GLY A 157 7.62 -12.83 15.01
CA GLY A 157 7.65 -12.25 16.35
C GLY A 157 8.97 -12.47 17.09
N PHE A 158 10.06 -12.76 16.36
CA PHE A 158 11.34 -13.13 16.93
C PHE A 158 12.20 -11.91 17.26
N LEU A 159 12.79 -11.87 18.47
CA LEU A 159 13.62 -10.78 18.98
C LEU A 159 12.88 -9.43 18.95
N TRP A 160 13.37 -8.48 18.14
CA TRP A 160 12.81 -7.13 17.95
C TRP A 160 11.79 -7.04 16.82
N TRP A 161 11.59 -8.11 16.04
CA TRP A 161 10.55 -8.19 15.01
C TRP A 161 9.23 -8.63 15.65
N ASN A 162 8.61 -7.72 16.38
CA ASN A 162 7.30 -7.95 17.01
C ASN A 162 6.37 -6.76 16.79
N GLY A 163 5.06 -7.01 16.85
CA GLY A 163 4.05 -5.98 16.63
C GLY A 163 3.87 -5.61 15.16
N THR A 164 3.45 -4.38 14.92
CA THR A 164 3.15 -3.83 13.60
C THR A 164 3.96 -2.57 13.32
N VAL A 165 4.27 -2.34 12.06
CA VAL A 165 4.87 -1.10 11.57
C VAL A 165 4.00 -0.51 10.47
N GLN A 166 3.74 0.80 10.52
CA GLN A 166 3.00 1.46 9.47
C GLN A 166 3.95 2.01 8.42
N TRP A 167 3.63 1.73 7.17
CA TRP A 167 4.29 2.26 6.00
C TRP A 167 3.34 3.13 5.21
N THR A 168 3.87 4.17 4.61
CA THR A 168 3.12 5.08 3.75
C THR A 168 3.84 5.19 2.43
N ASN A 169 3.10 5.09 1.35
CA ASN A 169 3.60 5.39 0.01
C ASN A 169 2.62 6.31 -0.70
N ARG A 170 3.16 7.21 -1.51
CA ARG A 170 2.36 8.17 -2.27
C ARG A 170 2.82 8.24 -3.72
N SER A 171 1.89 8.47 -4.61
CA SER A 171 2.14 8.71 -6.02
C SER A 171 1.28 9.87 -6.49
N VAL A 172 1.84 10.73 -7.34
CA VAL A 172 1.18 11.90 -7.88
C VAL A 172 1.24 11.83 -9.39
N MET A 173 0.12 12.05 -10.05
CA MET A 173 -0.01 12.10 -11.51
C MET A 173 -0.87 13.28 -11.93
N ARG A 174 -0.56 13.86 -13.08
CA ARG A 174 -1.38 14.91 -13.66
C ARG A 174 -2.60 14.31 -14.32
N LEU A 175 -3.77 14.94 -14.16
CA LEU A 175 -5.00 14.48 -14.80
C LEU A 175 -4.85 14.47 -16.33
N GLU A 176 -5.36 13.43 -16.96
CA GLU A 176 -5.37 13.31 -18.41
C GLU A 176 -6.40 14.29 -19.00
N PRO A 177 -6.09 14.93 -20.14
CA PRO A 177 -7.03 15.84 -20.77
C PRO A 177 -8.25 15.07 -21.29
N VAL A 178 -9.42 15.67 -21.19
CA VAL A 178 -10.59 15.16 -21.92
C VAL A 178 -10.25 15.12 -23.41
N SER A 179 -10.12 13.94 -23.97
CA SER A 179 -9.99 13.80 -25.41
C SER A 179 -11.34 14.18 -26.05
N TYR A 180 -11.42 15.34 -26.68
CA TYR A 180 -12.54 15.75 -27.52
C TYR A 180 -12.66 14.80 -28.72
N GLY A 181 -13.23 13.61 -28.52
CA GLY A 181 -13.33 12.62 -29.58
C GLY A 181 -14.26 11.44 -29.31
N GLN A 182 -14.73 11.31 -28.09
CA GLN A 182 -15.70 10.26 -27.75
C GLN A 182 -16.98 10.87 -27.16
N VAL A 183 -17.70 11.66 -27.98
CA VAL A 183 -19.12 11.79 -27.76
C VAL A 183 -19.73 10.50 -28.34
N PRO A 184 -20.32 9.60 -27.55
CA PRO A 184 -21.11 8.52 -28.07
C PRO A 184 -22.23 9.17 -28.87
N SER A 185 -22.32 8.88 -30.15
CA SER A 185 -23.46 9.26 -30.96
C SER A 185 -24.73 8.74 -30.33
N PRO A 186 -25.83 9.51 -30.28
CA PRO A 186 -27.11 9.09 -29.72
C PRO A 186 -27.69 7.86 -30.42
#